data_a77f389f0af28dfe125f0e9fbb3a993a
#
_entry.id   a77f389f0af28dfe125f0e9fbb3a993a
#
_cell.length_a   1.000
_cell.length_b   1.000
_cell.length_c   1.000
_cell.angle_alpha   90.00
_cell.angle_beta   90.00
_cell.angle_gamma   90.00
#
_symmetry.space_group_name_H-M   'P 1'
#
loop_
_entity.id
_entity.type
_entity.pdbx_description
1 polymer ?
#
loop_
_entity_poly.entity_id
_entity_poly.type
_entity_poly.pdbx_seq_one_letter_code
_entity_poly.pdbx_strand_id
1 'polypeptide(L)'
;METLSENKKFDRPKAFKILGGVLVSLFLLALVYWLVFGRNSESTDDAYVAGSQVQIVAQIEGAIAAVNVSETQAVKEGQILFRVDPTEVKIASEKADIDLLNAYADYERRSSLQGDASVSKEELEHSHLSFRKTVETARQAYINLLRAEVQSPTSAILAKRYAQVGQRVAPGVVLGLLVAKDEIWVDANFKEDQLSNIRVGQSVKLESDIYGGKVEYHGKVVGFAPGTGSTLALLPAQNATGNWVKVVQRLPVRIALDEAQLKDFPLRIGLSMNVKVDTSNHEGLPLQAMSNGAPLDTNIYRKQFELAENHVKSLLHK
;
A
#
# COMPACT_ATOMS: atom_id res chain seq x y z
N MET A 1 -21.34 -50.92 75.86
CA MET A 1 -20.96 -49.53 75.56
C MET A 1 -21.37 -49.27 74.12
N GLU A 2 -22.59 -48.79 73.96
CA GLU A 2 -23.17 -48.42 72.65
C GLU A 2 -22.81 -46.98 72.35
N THR A 3 -22.09 -46.78 71.25
CA THR A 3 -21.91 -45.39 70.70
C THR A 3 -22.99 -45.14 69.64
N LEU A 4 -23.98 -44.33 70.01
CA LEU A 4 -25.02 -43.86 69.13
C LEU A 4 -24.44 -42.99 68.03
N SER A 5 -24.48 -43.46 66.80
CA SER A 5 -24.26 -42.67 65.58
C SER A 5 -25.41 -41.68 65.41
N GLU A 6 -25.17 -40.41 65.61
CA GLU A 6 -26.09 -39.31 65.41
C GLU A 6 -26.26 -39.04 63.87
N ASN A 7 -27.29 -39.60 63.31
CA ASN A 7 -27.64 -39.51 61.91
C ASN A 7 -28.24 -38.10 61.65
N LYS A 8 -27.42 -37.12 61.30
CA LYS A 8 -27.84 -35.77 60.92
C LYS A 8 -28.78 -35.83 59.73
N LYS A 9 -30.09 -35.75 59.96
CA LYS A 9 -31.12 -35.67 58.89
C LYS A 9 -30.83 -34.44 58.02
N PHE A 10 -30.47 -34.71 56.78
CA PHE A 10 -30.22 -33.70 55.75
C PHE A 10 -31.56 -33.00 55.44
N ASP A 11 -31.68 -31.70 55.87
CA ASP A 11 -32.89 -30.87 55.72
C ASP A 11 -33.00 -30.50 54.24
N ARG A 12 -33.59 -31.39 53.43
CA ARG A 12 -33.76 -31.23 51.98
C ARG A 12 -34.32 -29.86 51.54
N PRO A 13 -35.37 -29.30 52.22
CA PRO A 13 -35.91 -28.00 51.79
C PRO A 13 -34.95 -26.83 52.03
N LYS A 14 -34.11 -26.88 53.08
CA LYS A 14 -33.11 -25.83 53.33
C LYS A 14 -31.96 -25.93 52.32
N ALA A 15 -31.51 -27.14 51.99
CA ALA A 15 -30.48 -27.37 50.96
C ALA A 15 -30.95 -26.88 49.58
N PHE A 16 -32.21 -27.08 49.21
CA PHE A 16 -32.80 -26.56 47.96
C PHE A 16 -32.86 -25.02 47.93
N LYS A 17 -33.21 -24.37 49.03
CA LYS A 17 -33.20 -22.91 49.14
C LYS A 17 -31.82 -22.33 49.05
N ILE A 18 -30.81 -22.96 49.65
CA ILE A 18 -29.42 -22.53 49.59
C ILE A 18 -28.88 -22.75 48.16
N LEU A 19 -29.15 -23.90 47.52
CA LEU A 19 -28.78 -24.15 46.15
C LEU A 19 -29.41 -23.13 45.17
N GLY A 20 -30.72 -22.84 45.35
CA GLY A 20 -31.40 -21.81 44.56
C GLY A 20 -30.78 -20.43 44.73
N GLY A 21 -30.45 -20.03 45.99
CA GLY A 21 -29.75 -18.76 46.25
C GLY A 21 -28.36 -18.69 45.61
N VAL A 22 -27.59 -19.76 45.62
CA VAL A 22 -26.27 -19.84 44.97
C VAL A 22 -26.41 -19.70 43.44
N LEU A 23 -27.35 -20.41 42.84
CA LEU A 23 -27.59 -20.32 41.38
C LEU A 23 -28.06 -18.92 40.95
N VAL A 24 -28.95 -18.28 41.71
CA VAL A 24 -29.35 -16.89 41.45
C VAL A 24 -28.17 -15.93 41.59
N SER A 25 -27.30 -16.12 42.60
CA SER A 25 -26.10 -15.29 42.79
C SER A 25 -25.12 -15.48 41.64
N LEU A 26 -24.86 -16.71 41.21
CA LEU A 26 -24.01 -17.00 40.06
C LEU A 26 -24.55 -16.42 38.75
N PHE A 27 -25.91 -16.50 38.57
CA PHE A 27 -26.55 -15.89 37.41
C PHE A 27 -26.42 -14.37 37.42
N LEU A 28 -26.60 -13.73 38.56
CA LEU A 28 -26.44 -12.28 38.71
C LEU A 28 -25.00 -11.85 38.48
N LEU A 29 -24.02 -12.60 39.00
CA LEU A 29 -22.59 -12.36 38.74
C LEU A 29 -22.23 -12.52 37.26
N ALA A 30 -22.75 -13.56 36.61
CA ALA A 30 -22.58 -13.78 35.17
C ALA A 30 -23.27 -12.67 34.35
N LEU A 31 -24.45 -12.22 34.76
CA LEU A 31 -25.16 -11.12 34.12
C LEU A 31 -24.38 -9.80 34.26
N VAL A 32 -23.87 -9.49 35.47
CA VAL A 32 -23.06 -8.29 35.70
C VAL A 32 -21.77 -8.38 34.91
N TYR A 33 -21.11 -9.52 34.91
CA TYR A 33 -19.91 -9.75 34.08
C TYR A 33 -20.19 -9.52 32.59
N TRP A 34 -21.30 -10.07 32.08
CA TRP A 34 -21.71 -9.88 30.69
C TRP A 34 -22.07 -8.41 30.36
N LEU A 35 -22.74 -7.70 31.28
CA LEU A 35 -23.09 -6.28 31.12
C LEU A 35 -21.87 -5.36 31.13
N VAL A 36 -20.82 -5.70 31.90
CA VAL A 36 -19.61 -4.88 32.05
C VAL A 36 -18.60 -5.17 30.96
N PHE A 37 -18.41 -6.45 30.58
CA PHE A 37 -17.36 -6.85 29.66
C PHE A 37 -17.87 -7.29 28.28
N GLY A 38 -19.11 -7.72 28.15
CA GLY A 38 -19.67 -8.22 26.89
C GLY A 38 -20.16 -7.12 25.95
N ARG A 39 -20.43 -5.91 26.44
CA ARG A 39 -20.99 -4.80 25.65
C ARG A 39 -19.94 -3.88 25.03
N ASN A 40 -18.68 -3.98 25.45
CA ASN A 40 -17.63 -3.04 25.06
C ASN A 40 -16.69 -3.60 23.97
N SER A 41 -17.21 -4.47 23.09
CA SER A 41 -16.43 -4.96 21.97
C SER A 41 -17.31 -5.30 20.78
N GLU A 42 -16.86 -4.91 19.60
CA GLU A 42 -17.45 -5.30 18.32
C GLU A 42 -16.50 -6.27 17.60
N SER A 43 -17.05 -7.30 16.96
CA SER A 43 -16.25 -8.30 16.27
C SER A 43 -16.80 -8.61 14.88
N THR A 44 -15.89 -8.99 13.98
CA THR A 44 -16.22 -9.49 12.65
C THR A 44 -15.22 -10.55 12.21
N ASP A 45 -15.70 -11.56 11.51
CA ASP A 45 -14.95 -12.59 10.79
C ASP A 45 -14.77 -12.25 9.30
N ASP A 46 -15.44 -11.19 8.83
CA ASP A 46 -15.37 -10.70 7.47
C ASP A 46 -14.31 -9.59 7.38
N ALA A 47 -13.06 -9.98 7.56
CA ALA A 47 -11.91 -9.08 7.49
C ALA A 47 -10.79 -9.71 6.66
N TYR A 48 -10.09 -8.88 5.89
CA TYR A 48 -9.05 -9.34 5.00
C TYR A 48 -7.82 -8.46 5.10
N VAL A 49 -6.66 -9.09 5.00
CA VAL A 49 -5.39 -8.39 4.86
C VAL A 49 -5.37 -7.71 3.50
N ALA A 50 -5.17 -6.41 3.49
CA ALA A 50 -5.00 -5.57 2.32
C ALA A 50 -3.60 -4.94 2.30
N GLY A 51 -3.21 -4.34 1.19
CA GLY A 51 -1.92 -3.67 1.06
C GLY A 51 -1.80 -2.93 -0.26
N SER A 52 -0.81 -2.05 -0.34
CA SER A 52 -0.54 -1.28 -1.55
C SER A 52 -0.03 -2.17 -2.67
N GLN A 53 -0.67 -2.05 -3.82
CA GLN A 53 -0.29 -2.77 -5.04
C GLN A 53 0.18 -1.77 -6.09
N VAL A 54 1.39 -2.01 -6.64
CA VAL A 54 2.03 -1.13 -7.63
C VAL A 54 2.16 -1.88 -8.95
N GLN A 55 1.53 -1.37 -9.99
CA GLN A 55 1.71 -1.88 -11.35
C GLN A 55 2.99 -1.30 -11.93
N ILE A 56 3.89 -2.19 -12.35
CA ILE A 56 5.10 -1.81 -13.07
C ILE A 56 4.79 -1.81 -14.55
N VAL A 57 4.99 -0.65 -15.18
CA VAL A 57 4.71 -0.46 -16.61
C VAL A 57 5.97 -0.13 -17.41
N ALA A 58 5.98 -0.50 -18.67
CA ALA A 58 7.01 -0.05 -19.62
C ALA A 58 6.91 1.48 -19.80
N GLN A 59 8.05 2.18 -19.80
CA GLN A 59 8.11 3.63 -20.01
C GLN A 59 8.60 4.01 -21.40
N ILE A 60 9.22 3.05 -22.12
CA ILE A 60 9.67 3.17 -23.51
C ILE A 60 9.13 2.02 -24.33
N GLU A 61 9.12 2.18 -25.65
CA GLU A 61 8.82 1.12 -26.59
C GLU A 61 10.06 0.25 -26.85
N GLY A 62 9.85 -1.06 -27.06
CA GLY A 62 10.93 -1.99 -27.45
C GLY A 62 10.58 -3.43 -27.10
N ALA A 63 11.52 -4.34 -27.39
CA ALA A 63 11.42 -5.73 -26.97
C ALA A 63 11.96 -5.90 -25.54
N ILE A 64 11.39 -6.80 -24.75
CA ILE A 64 11.95 -7.18 -23.46
C ILE A 64 13.24 -7.99 -23.68
N ALA A 65 14.37 -7.40 -23.39
CA ALA A 65 15.68 -8.02 -23.54
C ALA A 65 16.01 -8.96 -22.36
N ALA A 66 15.60 -8.58 -21.14
CA ALA A 66 15.84 -9.39 -19.94
C ALA A 66 14.73 -9.22 -18.91
N VAL A 67 14.51 -10.31 -18.14
CA VAL A 67 13.64 -10.36 -16.96
C VAL A 67 14.51 -10.83 -15.80
N ASN A 68 14.75 -9.95 -14.83
CA ASN A 68 15.70 -10.16 -13.73
C ASN A 68 15.02 -10.57 -12.42
N VAL A 69 13.73 -10.85 -12.46
CA VAL A 69 12.92 -11.15 -11.26
C VAL A 69 11.93 -12.27 -11.54
N SER A 70 11.72 -13.12 -10.52
CA SER A 70 10.73 -14.19 -10.54
C SER A 70 9.53 -13.84 -9.66
N GLU A 71 8.38 -14.46 -9.93
CA GLU A 71 7.21 -14.36 -9.05
C GLU A 71 7.56 -14.80 -7.63
N THR A 72 6.93 -14.20 -6.64
CA THR A 72 7.17 -14.38 -5.20
C THR A 72 8.51 -13.88 -4.67
N GLN A 73 9.38 -13.37 -5.54
CA GLN A 73 10.68 -12.82 -5.14
C GLN A 73 10.53 -11.45 -4.47
N ALA A 74 11.22 -11.26 -3.35
CA ALA A 74 11.36 -9.95 -2.73
C ALA A 74 12.36 -9.10 -3.52
N VAL A 75 12.01 -7.84 -3.73
CA VAL A 75 12.78 -6.84 -4.46
C VAL A 75 12.98 -5.59 -3.60
N LYS A 76 14.06 -4.86 -3.84
CA LYS A 76 14.36 -3.61 -3.15
C LYS A 76 14.02 -2.41 -4.05
N GLU A 77 13.79 -1.24 -3.45
CA GLU A 77 13.71 0.02 -4.20
C GLU A 77 14.95 0.22 -5.07
N GLY A 78 14.76 0.61 -6.34
CA GLY A 78 15.83 0.81 -7.32
C GLY A 78 16.37 -0.47 -7.95
N GLN A 79 15.94 -1.66 -7.55
CA GLN A 79 16.34 -2.91 -8.19
C GLN A 79 15.76 -3.00 -9.60
N ILE A 80 16.60 -3.33 -10.60
CA ILE A 80 16.19 -3.53 -12.00
C ILE A 80 15.40 -4.84 -12.09
N LEU A 81 14.14 -4.73 -12.50
CA LEU A 81 13.21 -5.85 -12.65
C LEU A 81 13.18 -6.35 -14.10
N PHE A 82 13.07 -5.43 -15.04
CA PHE A 82 12.98 -5.73 -16.47
C PHE A 82 13.95 -4.82 -17.23
N ARG A 83 14.41 -5.31 -18.37
CA ARG A 83 15.20 -4.51 -19.30
C ARG A 83 14.54 -4.57 -20.67
N VAL A 84 14.16 -3.41 -21.18
CA VAL A 84 13.75 -3.22 -22.57
C VAL A 84 15.01 -3.05 -23.42
N ASP A 85 15.03 -3.52 -24.64
CA ASP A 85 16.15 -3.33 -25.56
C ASP A 85 16.49 -1.84 -25.70
N PRO A 86 17.69 -1.40 -25.27
CA PRO A 86 18.04 0.01 -25.24
C PRO A 86 18.56 0.53 -26.59
N THR A 87 18.68 -0.30 -27.63
CA THR A 87 19.41 0.03 -28.86
C THR A 87 18.92 1.34 -29.48
N GLU A 88 17.61 1.49 -29.69
CA GLU A 88 17.05 2.68 -30.34
C GLU A 88 17.21 3.93 -29.47
N VAL A 89 16.90 3.84 -28.17
CA VAL A 89 17.03 4.98 -27.24
C VAL A 89 18.49 5.35 -26.98
N LYS A 90 19.40 4.37 -27.05
CA LYS A 90 20.86 4.63 -26.95
C LYS A 90 21.37 5.42 -28.15
N ILE A 91 21.00 5.02 -29.38
CA ILE A 91 21.34 5.76 -30.59
C ILE A 91 20.76 7.19 -30.54
N ALA A 92 19.52 7.33 -30.08
CA ALA A 92 18.88 8.64 -29.92
C ALA A 92 19.62 9.53 -28.89
N SER A 93 20.08 8.95 -27.77
CA SER A 93 20.87 9.66 -26.77
C SER A 93 22.23 10.11 -27.32
N GLU A 94 22.96 9.20 -27.97
CA GLU A 94 24.27 9.49 -28.59
C GLU A 94 24.15 10.60 -29.65
N LYS A 95 23.10 10.57 -30.46
CA LYS A 95 22.82 11.63 -31.43
C LYS A 95 22.54 12.98 -30.74
N ALA A 96 21.73 13.00 -29.71
CA ALA A 96 21.43 14.20 -28.96
C ALA A 96 22.67 14.79 -28.25
N ASP A 97 23.58 13.94 -27.80
CA ASP A 97 24.86 14.35 -27.23
C ASP A 97 25.78 15.02 -28.26
N ILE A 98 25.84 14.49 -29.51
CA ILE A 98 26.58 15.11 -30.62
C ILE A 98 25.99 16.48 -30.99
N ASP A 99 24.65 16.57 -31.08
CA ASP A 99 23.96 17.82 -31.38
C ASP A 99 24.21 18.88 -30.27
N LEU A 100 24.28 18.47 -29.03
CA LEU A 100 24.61 19.31 -27.87
C LEU A 100 26.05 19.85 -27.99
N LEU A 101 27.03 18.98 -28.26
CA LEU A 101 28.45 19.38 -28.40
C LEU A 101 28.64 20.36 -29.56
N ASN A 102 27.95 20.14 -30.68
CA ASN A 102 28.00 21.04 -31.82
C ASN A 102 27.40 22.44 -31.47
N ALA A 103 26.26 22.47 -30.81
CA ALA A 103 25.62 23.73 -30.40
C ALA A 103 26.45 24.48 -29.34
N TYR A 104 27.11 23.75 -28.45
CA TYR A 104 28.02 24.31 -27.45
C TYR A 104 29.24 24.95 -28.11
N ALA A 105 29.91 24.23 -29.03
CA ALA A 105 31.06 24.75 -29.76
C ALA A 105 30.70 26.00 -30.61
N ASP A 106 29.52 26.03 -31.20
CA ASP A 106 29.03 27.21 -31.94
C ASP A 106 28.81 28.41 -31.04
N TYR A 107 28.16 28.19 -29.90
CA TYR A 107 27.94 29.23 -28.88
C TYR A 107 29.28 29.75 -28.31
N GLU A 108 30.22 28.87 -27.94
CA GLU A 108 31.51 29.23 -27.38
C GLU A 108 32.34 30.07 -28.37
N ARG A 109 32.38 29.64 -29.65
CA ARG A 109 33.05 30.38 -30.71
C ARG A 109 32.45 31.76 -30.88
N ARG A 110 31.11 31.93 -30.89
CA ARG A 110 30.46 33.25 -31.03
C ARG A 110 30.65 34.12 -29.79
N SER A 111 30.62 33.49 -28.61
CA SER A 111 30.90 34.19 -27.35
C SER A 111 32.32 34.72 -27.26
N SER A 112 33.32 33.98 -27.76
CA SER A 112 34.72 34.43 -27.78
C SER A 112 34.96 35.62 -28.73
N LEU A 113 34.13 35.77 -29.77
CA LEU A 113 34.18 36.88 -30.74
C LEU A 113 33.35 38.09 -30.31
N GLN A 114 32.74 38.06 -29.12
CA GLN A 114 31.96 39.15 -28.57
C GLN A 114 32.88 40.37 -28.23
N GLY A 115 32.99 41.31 -29.10
CA GLY A 115 33.87 42.50 -28.96
C GLY A 115 34.48 42.97 -30.27
N ASP A 116 34.61 42.05 -31.24
CA ASP A 116 35.23 42.35 -32.55
C ASP A 116 34.28 42.89 -33.62
N ALA A 117 33.07 43.35 -33.28
CA ALA A 117 32.01 43.77 -34.20
C ALA A 117 31.63 42.71 -35.29
N SER A 118 32.16 41.53 -35.21
CA SER A 118 31.95 40.42 -36.16
C SER A 118 30.74 39.55 -35.85
N VAL A 119 30.22 39.64 -34.65
CA VAL A 119 29.00 38.89 -34.19
C VAL A 119 27.99 39.87 -33.60
N SER A 120 26.77 39.86 -34.10
CA SER A 120 25.69 40.66 -33.56
C SER A 120 25.19 40.09 -32.21
N LYS A 121 24.62 40.97 -31.37
CA LYS A 121 23.98 40.51 -30.11
C LYS A 121 22.86 39.48 -30.34
N GLU A 122 22.10 39.68 -31.43
CA GLU A 122 21.03 38.79 -31.84
C GLU A 122 21.55 37.38 -32.19
N GLU A 123 22.64 37.31 -32.95
CA GLU A 123 23.27 36.02 -33.32
C GLU A 123 23.84 35.27 -32.10
N LEU A 124 24.43 36.00 -31.15
CA LEU A 124 24.94 35.41 -29.92
C LEU A 124 23.76 34.88 -29.07
N GLU A 125 22.69 35.66 -28.91
CA GLU A 125 21.49 35.25 -28.17
C GLU A 125 20.84 34.03 -28.82
N HIS A 126 20.71 34.02 -30.14
CA HIS A 126 20.17 32.89 -30.87
C HIS A 126 21.00 31.60 -30.66
N SER A 127 22.34 31.71 -30.72
CA SER A 127 23.21 30.56 -30.46
C SER A 127 23.10 30.06 -29.03
N HIS A 128 22.98 30.94 -28.04
CA HIS A 128 22.76 30.61 -26.65
C HIS A 128 21.42 29.86 -26.43
N LEU A 129 20.35 30.36 -27.05
CA LEU A 129 19.03 29.72 -26.98
C LEU A 129 19.05 28.33 -27.67
N SER A 130 19.75 28.22 -28.82
CA SER A 130 19.94 26.94 -29.51
C SER A 130 20.70 25.95 -28.63
N PHE A 131 21.79 26.35 -28.01
CA PHE A 131 22.54 25.53 -27.06
C PHE A 131 21.68 25.08 -25.88
N ARG A 132 20.93 25.99 -25.25
CA ARG A 132 20.01 25.61 -24.15
C ARG A 132 18.96 24.60 -24.60
N LYS A 133 18.42 24.72 -25.80
CA LYS A 133 17.45 23.77 -26.34
C LYS A 133 18.09 22.37 -26.50
N THR A 134 19.32 22.29 -26.99
CA THR A 134 20.01 20.99 -27.16
C THR A 134 20.38 20.37 -25.81
N VAL A 135 20.68 21.15 -24.76
CA VAL A 135 20.83 20.68 -23.37
C VAL A 135 19.59 19.91 -22.93
N GLU A 136 18.39 20.49 -23.11
CA GLU A 136 17.16 19.81 -22.69
C GLU A 136 16.85 18.57 -23.55
N THR A 137 17.20 18.61 -24.85
CA THR A 137 17.04 17.48 -25.76
C THR A 137 17.94 16.31 -25.35
N ALA A 138 19.21 16.55 -25.05
CA ALA A 138 20.16 15.54 -24.59
C ALA A 138 19.74 14.97 -23.24
N ARG A 139 19.32 15.82 -22.29
CA ARG A 139 18.79 15.38 -21.00
C ARG A 139 17.61 14.45 -21.16
N GLN A 140 16.62 14.81 -22.00
CA GLN A 140 15.45 13.97 -22.25
C GLN A 140 15.79 12.64 -22.91
N ALA A 141 16.71 12.66 -23.89
CA ALA A 141 17.16 11.44 -24.56
C ALA A 141 17.86 10.48 -23.59
N TYR A 142 18.70 11.02 -22.70
CA TYR A 142 19.37 10.22 -21.67
C TYR A 142 18.39 9.66 -20.63
N ILE A 143 17.38 10.42 -20.20
CA ILE A 143 16.30 9.92 -19.34
C ILE A 143 15.59 8.74 -20.02
N ASN A 144 15.31 8.82 -21.32
CA ASN A 144 14.68 7.72 -22.05
C ASN A 144 15.59 6.48 -22.09
N LEU A 145 16.91 6.67 -22.19
CA LEU A 145 17.88 5.58 -22.10
C LEU A 145 17.85 4.92 -20.71
N LEU A 146 17.81 5.70 -19.62
CA LEU A 146 17.68 5.17 -18.26
C LEU A 146 16.36 4.41 -18.05
N ARG A 147 15.27 4.80 -18.71
CA ARG A 147 13.97 4.14 -18.66
C ARG A 147 13.93 2.77 -19.34
N ALA A 148 14.96 2.41 -20.12
CA ALA A 148 15.11 1.05 -20.62
C ALA A 148 15.33 0.04 -19.47
N GLU A 149 15.86 0.48 -18.34
CA GLU A 149 15.97 -0.29 -17.12
C GLU A 149 14.79 0.01 -16.20
N VAL A 150 13.80 -0.88 -16.20
CA VAL A 150 12.60 -0.74 -15.37
C VAL A 150 12.91 -1.18 -13.95
N GLN A 151 12.88 -0.23 -13.02
CA GLN A 151 13.25 -0.43 -11.62
C GLN A 151 12.03 -0.51 -10.71
N SER A 152 12.19 -1.16 -9.55
CA SER A 152 11.17 -1.20 -8.51
C SER A 152 11.06 0.14 -7.78
N PRO A 153 9.88 0.78 -7.71
CA PRO A 153 9.71 2.07 -7.03
C PRO A 153 9.72 1.98 -5.49
N THR A 154 9.61 0.79 -4.94
CA THR A 154 9.57 0.55 -3.50
C THR A 154 10.10 -0.85 -3.17
N SER A 155 10.38 -1.11 -1.90
CA SER A 155 10.65 -2.48 -1.41
C SER A 155 9.36 -3.29 -1.40
N ALA A 156 9.33 -4.38 -2.19
CA ALA A 156 8.10 -5.11 -2.47
C ALA A 156 8.35 -6.61 -2.73
N ILE A 157 7.27 -7.34 -2.96
CA ILE A 157 7.30 -8.71 -3.48
C ILE A 157 6.61 -8.71 -4.83
N LEU A 158 7.24 -9.33 -5.85
CA LEU A 158 6.59 -9.50 -7.15
C LEU A 158 5.47 -10.54 -7.04
N ALA A 159 4.23 -10.07 -7.13
CA ALA A 159 3.06 -10.92 -7.05
C ALA A 159 2.77 -11.63 -8.38
N LYS A 160 2.85 -10.87 -9.50
CA LYS A 160 2.64 -11.42 -10.86
C LYS A 160 3.61 -10.80 -11.84
N ARG A 161 4.06 -11.61 -12.79
CA ARG A 161 4.90 -11.22 -13.91
C ARG A 161 4.12 -11.43 -15.20
N TYR A 162 3.91 -10.35 -15.94
CA TYR A 162 3.23 -10.40 -17.25
C TYR A 162 4.24 -10.36 -18.41
N ALA A 163 5.38 -9.68 -18.20
CA ALA A 163 6.41 -9.56 -19.22
C ALA A 163 7.19 -10.85 -19.46
N GLN A 164 7.47 -11.14 -20.74
CA GLN A 164 8.32 -12.25 -21.16
C GLN A 164 9.45 -11.76 -22.07
N VAL A 165 10.59 -12.43 -22.02
CA VAL A 165 11.74 -12.12 -22.91
C VAL A 165 11.32 -12.27 -24.37
N GLY A 166 11.68 -11.28 -25.20
CA GLY A 166 11.30 -11.21 -26.62
C GLY A 166 9.94 -10.57 -26.90
N GLN A 167 9.11 -10.34 -25.86
CA GLN A 167 7.83 -9.65 -26.03
C GLN A 167 8.07 -8.17 -26.37
N ARG A 168 7.40 -7.65 -27.41
CA ARG A 168 7.39 -6.20 -27.71
C ARG A 168 6.37 -5.50 -26.85
N VAL A 169 6.77 -4.38 -26.24
CA VAL A 169 5.96 -3.56 -25.36
C VAL A 169 5.97 -2.10 -25.81
N ALA A 170 4.90 -1.38 -25.48
CA ALA A 170 4.77 0.06 -25.66
C ALA A 170 4.67 0.76 -24.29
N PRO A 171 4.89 2.07 -24.19
CA PRO A 171 4.70 2.83 -22.96
C PRO A 171 3.30 2.58 -22.37
N GLY A 172 3.23 2.32 -21.05
CA GLY A 172 1.98 2.02 -20.33
C GLY A 172 1.61 0.53 -20.27
N VAL A 173 2.26 -0.36 -21.01
CA VAL A 173 2.03 -1.81 -20.91
C VAL A 173 2.49 -2.32 -19.55
N VAL A 174 1.62 -3.04 -18.84
CA VAL A 174 1.92 -3.62 -17.52
C VAL A 174 2.87 -4.79 -17.67
N LEU A 175 4.02 -4.71 -17.00
CA LEU A 175 5.07 -5.74 -16.99
C LEU A 175 4.97 -6.66 -15.77
N GLY A 176 4.48 -6.15 -14.66
CA GLY A 176 4.33 -6.92 -13.43
C GLY A 176 3.51 -6.17 -12.38
N LEU A 177 3.14 -6.90 -11.33
CA LEU A 177 2.42 -6.39 -10.17
C LEU A 177 3.26 -6.61 -8.93
N LEU A 178 3.60 -5.54 -8.24
CA LEU A 178 4.28 -5.55 -6.95
C LEU A 178 3.29 -5.37 -5.81
N VAL A 179 3.56 -6.00 -4.69
CA VAL A 179 2.90 -5.75 -3.39
C VAL A 179 3.92 -5.16 -2.46
N ALA A 180 3.69 -3.93 -2.00
CA ALA A 180 4.59 -3.26 -1.07
C ALA A 180 4.68 -4.05 0.25
N LYS A 181 5.91 -4.20 0.78
CA LYS A 181 6.15 -5.08 1.92
C LYS A 181 5.74 -4.46 3.25
N ASP A 182 5.88 -3.13 3.34
CA ASP A 182 5.72 -2.38 4.59
C ASP A 182 4.37 -1.63 4.66
N GLU A 183 3.52 -1.77 3.63
CA GLU A 183 2.22 -1.11 3.52
C GLU A 183 1.08 -2.14 3.56
N ILE A 184 0.95 -2.81 4.71
CA ILE A 184 -0.07 -3.82 4.95
C ILE A 184 -1.00 -3.33 6.07
N TRP A 185 -2.31 -3.49 5.85
CA TRP A 185 -3.37 -3.20 6.83
C TRP A 185 -4.45 -4.27 6.77
N VAL A 186 -5.46 -4.16 7.61
CA VAL A 186 -6.65 -5.02 7.55
C VAL A 186 -7.86 -4.15 7.25
N ASP A 187 -8.63 -4.53 6.25
CA ASP A 187 -9.95 -3.97 5.97
C ASP A 187 -10.98 -4.94 6.57
N ALA A 188 -11.61 -4.52 7.68
CA ALA A 188 -12.59 -5.30 8.43
C ALA A 188 -14.01 -4.79 8.15
N ASN A 189 -14.86 -5.66 7.63
CA ASN A 189 -16.23 -5.33 7.22
C ASN A 189 -17.19 -5.47 8.40
N PHE A 190 -17.57 -4.37 9.02
CA PHE A 190 -18.55 -4.32 10.09
C PHE A 190 -19.94 -4.02 9.55
N LYS A 191 -20.95 -4.60 10.20
CA LYS A 191 -22.37 -4.32 9.91
C LYS A 191 -22.73 -2.89 10.33
N GLU A 192 -23.74 -2.32 9.69
CA GLU A 192 -24.21 -0.95 9.88
C GLU A 192 -24.57 -0.63 11.35
N ASP A 193 -25.14 -1.59 12.07
CA ASP A 193 -25.51 -1.47 13.49
C ASP A 193 -24.28 -1.43 14.42
N GLN A 194 -23.20 -2.11 14.08
CA GLN A 194 -21.94 -2.15 14.85
C GLN A 194 -21.14 -0.84 14.73
N LEU A 195 -21.27 -0.15 13.60
CA LEU A 195 -20.48 1.07 13.32
C LEU A 195 -20.76 2.22 14.28
N SER A 196 -21.93 2.24 14.92
CA SER A 196 -22.30 3.24 15.92
C SER A 196 -21.34 3.27 17.13
N ASN A 197 -20.69 2.14 17.43
CA ASN A 197 -19.79 1.96 18.57
C ASN A 197 -18.31 2.10 18.23
N ILE A 198 -17.94 2.02 16.93
CA ILE A 198 -16.55 2.05 16.48
C ILE A 198 -16.07 3.50 16.27
N ARG A 199 -14.85 3.80 16.72
CA ARG A 199 -14.18 5.11 16.61
C ARG A 199 -12.74 4.96 16.15
N VAL A 200 -12.23 5.98 15.47
CA VAL A 200 -10.80 6.07 15.12
C VAL A 200 -9.97 6.12 16.40
N GLY A 201 -8.87 5.37 16.41
CA GLY A 201 -7.95 5.27 17.56
C GLY A 201 -8.23 4.13 18.53
N GLN A 202 -9.39 3.46 18.44
CA GLN A 202 -9.70 2.29 19.26
C GLN A 202 -8.72 1.15 19.00
N SER A 203 -8.36 0.43 20.08
CA SER A 203 -7.49 -0.73 20.03
C SER A 203 -8.19 -1.93 19.42
N VAL A 204 -7.47 -2.70 18.63
CA VAL A 204 -7.99 -3.86 17.91
C VAL A 204 -7.09 -5.05 18.15
N LYS A 205 -7.71 -6.21 18.43
CA LYS A 205 -7.08 -7.53 18.44
C LYS A 205 -7.48 -8.27 17.18
N LEU A 206 -6.49 -8.89 16.54
CA LEU A 206 -6.70 -9.61 15.30
C LEU A 206 -6.03 -10.98 15.36
N GLU A 207 -6.69 -11.97 14.80
CA GLU A 207 -6.18 -13.34 14.68
C GLU A 207 -6.27 -13.78 13.22
N SER A 208 -5.23 -14.41 12.73
CA SER A 208 -5.21 -14.97 11.38
C SER A 208 -5.27 -16.49 11.43
N ASP A 209 -6.11 -17.10 10.61
CA ASP A 209 -6.29 -18.55 10.56
C ASP A 209 -4.99 -19.28 10.19
N ILE A 210 -4.09 -18.63 9.45
CA ILE A 210 -2.80 -19.23 9.06
C ILE A 210 -1.92 -19.59 10.27
N TYR A 211 -2.06 -18.85 11.39
CA TYR A 211 -1.31 -19.09 12.62
C TYR A 211 -2.14 -19.73 13.73
N GLY A 212 -3.43 -19.98 13.47
CA GLY A 212 -4.32 -20.81 14.32
C GLY A 212 -4.46 -20.31 15.75
N GLY A 213 -4.80 -19.04 15.97
CA GLY A 213 -5.06 -18.48 17.31
C GLY A 213 -3.85 -18.43 18.27
N LYS A 214 -2.66 -18.85 17.81
CA LYS A 214 -1.42 -18.77 18.59
C LYS A 214 -0.77 -17.39 18.53
N VAL A 215 -1.12 -16.60 17.51
CA VAL A 215 -0.57 -15.26 17.27
C VAL A 215 -1.73 -14.27 17.27
N GLU A 216 -1.77 -13.43 18.29
CA GLU A 216 -2.67 -12.29 18.38
C GLU A 216 -1.93 -11.05 17.88
N TYR A 217 -2.43 -10.45 16.79
CA TYR A 217 -1.94 -9.17 16.30
C TYR A 217 -2.67 -8.03 17.00
N HIS A 218 -1.93 -6.94 17.20
CA HIS A 218 -2.48 -5.71 17.74
C HIS A 218 -2.51 -4.63 16.64
N GLY A 219 -3.55 -3.83 16.68
CA GLY A 219 -3.73 -2.75 15.74
C GLY A 219 -4.59 -1.63 16.30
N LYS A 220 -4.83 -0.63 15.46
CA LYS A 220 -5.72 0.50 15.77
C LYS A 220 -6.62 0.80 14.60
N VAL A 221 -7.87 1.18 14.89
CA VAL A 221 -8.77 1.74 13.89
C VAL A 221 -8.19 3.07 13.41
N VAL A 222 -7.94 3.18 12.09
CA VAL A 222 -7.39 4.41 11.48
C VAL A 222 -8.40 5.17 10.65
N GLY A 223 -9.47 4.53 10.19
CA GLY A 223 -10.49 5.20 9.41
C GLY A 223 -11.57 4.26 8.88
N PHE A 224 -12.57 4.84 8.25
CA PHE A 224 -13.69 4.17 7.62
C PHE A 224 -13.64 4.38 6.11
N ALA A 225 -14.00 3.36 5.33
CA ALA A 225 -14.15 3.53 3.91
C ALA A 225 -15.28 4.55 3.59
N PRO A 226 -15.19 5.31 2.50
CA PRO A 226 -16.21 6.31 2.14
C PRO A 226 -17.51 5.70 1.62
N GLY A 227 -17.57 4.37 1.44
CA GLY A 227 -18.75 3.66 0.97
C GLY A 227 -18.66 2.16 1.21
N THR A 228 -19.80 1.48 1.08
CA THR A 228 -19.86 0.02 1.19
C THR A 228 -19.21 -0.67 0.00
N GLY A 229 -18.73 -1.89 0.17
CA GLY A 229 -18.10 -2.66 -0.91
C GLY A 229 -18.99 -2.83 -2.14
N SER A 230 -20.31 -2.95 -1.95
CA SER A 230 -21.28 -3.05 -3.05
C SER A 230 -21.42 -1.75 -3.84
N THR A 231 -21.29 -0.59 -3.19
CA THR A 231 -21.43 0.72 -3.84
C THR A 231 -20.17 1.12 -4.58
N LEU A 232 -18.99 0.73 -4.07
CA LEU A 232 -17.68 1.04 -4.67
C LEU A 232 -17.18 -0.03 -5.64
N ALA A 233 -17.93 -1.11 -5.86
CA ALA A 233 -17.60 -2.13 -6.83
C ALA A 233 -17.65 -1.57 -8.26
N LEU A 234 -16.75 -2.03 -9.13
CA LEU A 234 -16.72 -1.69 -10.57
C LEU A 234 -18.04 -2.01 -11.29
N LEU A 235 -18.76 -3.04 -10.82
CA LEU A 235 -20.10 -3.44 -11.29
C LEU A 235 -21.01 -3.57 -10.06
N PRO A 236 -21.65 -2.47 -9.62
CA PRO A 236 -22.60 -2.53 -8.53
C PRO A 236 -23.78 -3.44 -8.86
N ALA A 237 -24.19 -4.30 -7.92
CA ALA A 237 -25.37 -5.12 -8.07
C ALA A 237 -26.62 -4.24 -8.11
N GLN A 238 -27.32 -4.23 -9.26
CA GLN A 238 -28.58 -3.50 -9.42
C GLN A 238 -29.76 -4.45 -9.20
N ASN A 239 -30.54 -4.20 -8.15
CA ASN A 239 -31.84 -4.84 -7.96
C ASN A 239 -32.92 -4.09 -8.75
N ALA A 240 -32.96 -4.30 -10.08
CA ALA A 240 -33.93 -3.63 -10.96
C ALA A 240 -35.32 -4.30 -10.97
N THR A 241 -35.44 -5.54 -10.47
CA THR A 241 -36.70 -6.31 -10.51
C THR A 241 -36.88 -7.10 -9.23
N GLY A 242 -37.89 -6.79 -8.47
CA GLY A 242 -38.30 -7.64 -7.36
C GLY A 242 -38.75 -6.90 -6.11
N ASN A 243 -39.26 -7.66 -5.15
CA ASN A 243 -39.69 -7.15 -3.84
C ASN A 243 -38.52 -6.50 -3.11
N TRP A 244 -38.72 -5.28 -2.64
CA TRP A 244 -37.72 -4.58 -1.81
C TRP A 244 -37.55 -5.32 -0.47
N VAL A 245 -36.31 -5.74 -0.20
CA VAL A 245 -35.88 -6.32 1.07
C VAL A 245 -34.71 -5.49 1.59
N LYS A 246 -34.79 -4.98 2.81
CA LYS A 246 -33.69 -4.31 3.48
C LYS A 246 -32.59 -5.32 3.77
N VAL A 247 -31.46 -5.23 3.06
CA VAL A 247 -30.26 -6.02 3.31
C VAL A 247 -29.29 -5.17 4.12
N VAL A 248 -28.87 -5.66 5.29
CA VAL A 248 -27.87 -4.99 6.14
C VAL A 248 -26.57 -4.88 5.35
N GLN A 249 -26.09 -3.65 5.17
CA GLN A 249 -24.83 -3.39 4.49
C GLN A 249 -23.65 -3.52 5.44
N ARG A 250 -22.47 -3.77 4.87
CA ARG A 250 -21.20 -3.77 5.60
C ARG A 250 -20.32 -2.64 5.09
N LEU A 251 -19.63 -1.98 6.01
CA LEU A 251 -18.67 -0.92 5.69
C LEU A 251 -17.27 -1.37 6.11
N PRO A 252 -16.27 -1.27 5.22
CA PRO A 252 -14.89 -1.54 5.58
C PRO A 252 -14.36 -0.51 6.58
N VAL A 253 -13.81 -1.01 7.68
CA VAL A 253 -13.07 -0.25 8.68
C VAL A 253 -11.59 -0.60 8.52
N ARG A 254 -10.75 0.40 8.30
CA ARG A 254 -9.31 0.21 8.13
C ARG A 254 -8.60 0.16 9.46
N ILE A 255 -7.79 -0.87 9.64
CA ILE A 255 -7.03 -1.15 10.85
C ILE A 255 -5.55 -1.20 10.48
N ALA A 256 -4.76 -0.31 11.08
CA ALA A 256 -3.31 -0.37 10.99
C ALA A 256 -2.79 -1.42 11.96
N LEU A 257 -1.86 -2.25 11.49
CA LEU A 257 -1.19 -3.29 12.27
C LEU A 257 0.11 -2.78 12.88
N ASP A 258 0.54 -3.40 13.97
CA ASP A 258 1.85 -3.15 14.55
C ASP A 258 2.94 -3.78 13.66
N GLU A 259 3.85 -2.94 13.13
CA GLU A 259 4.93 -3.36 12.23
C GLU A 259 5.90 -4.38 12.87
N ALA A 260 6.11 -4.33 14.19
CA ALA A 260 7.00 -5.26 14.87
C ALA A 260 6.50 -6.70 14.75
N GLN A 261 5.20 -6.91 14.88
CA GLN A 261 4.59 -8.24 14.79
C GLN A 261 4.60 -8.79 13.35
N LEU A 262 4.51 -7.92 12.34
CA LEU A 262 4.56 -8.32 10.93
C LEU A 262 5.95 -8.84 10.50
N LYS A 263 7.02 -8.46 11.20
CA LYS A 263 8.38 -8.98 10.93
C LYS A 263 8.54 -10.41 11.37
N ASP A 264 7.98 -10.76 12.53
CA ASP A 264 8.08 -12.10 13.11
C ASP A 264 7.05 -13.07 12.49
N PHE A 265 5.85 -12.56 12.24
CA PHE A 265 4.72 -13.29 11.69
C PHE A 265 4.14 -12.57 10.45
N PRO A 266 4.77 -12.74 9.27
CA PRO A 266 4.38 -11.99 8.08
C PRO A 266 3.01 -12.43 7.55
N LEU A 267 2.17 -11.45 7.24
CA LEU A 267 0.89 -11.65 6.58
C LEU A 267 1.01 -11.46 5.05
N ARG A 268 0.05 -12.00 4.32
CA ARG A 268 -0.10 -11.81 2.88
C ARG A 268 -1.47 -11.20 2.57
N ILE A 269 -1.52 -10.34 1.57
CA ILE A 269 -2.79 -9.76 1.12
C ILE A 269 -3.77 -10.86 0.73
N GLY A 270 -5.05 -10.66 1.08
CA GLY A 270 -6.12 -11.61 0.82
C GLY A 270 -6.32 -12.68 1.90
N LEU A 271 -5.44 -12.77 2.93
CA LEU A 271 -5.69 -13.65 4.07
C LEU A 271 -6.86 -13.15 4.90
N SER A 272 -7.72 -14.06 5.36
CA SER A 272 -8.83 -13.78 6.28
C SER A 272 -8.33 -13.56 7.70
N MET A 273 -9.04 -12.71 8.45
CA MET A 273 -8.73 -12.35 9.82
C MET A 273 -10.01 -12.33 10.66
N ASN A 274 -9.91 -12.78 11.90
CA ASN A 274 -10.90 -12.50 12.94
C ASN A 274 -10.52 -11.21 13.65
N VAL A 275 -11.44 -10.26 13.72
CA VAL A 275 -11.17 -8.93 14.24
C VAL A 275 -12.08 -8.63 15.42
N LYS A 276 -11.49 -8.10 16.51
CA LYS A 276 -12.22 -7.65 17.70
C LYS A 276 -11.74 -6.26 18.09
N VAL A 277 -12.64 -5.28 17.98
CA VAL A 277 -12.41 -3.88 18.36
C VAL A 277 -12.85 -3.68 19.80
N ASP A 278 -12.01 -3.05 20.62
CA ASP A 278 -12.36 -2.60 21.94
C ASP A 278 -13.09 -1.26 21.85
N THR A 279 -14.38 -1.28 22.09
CA THR A 279 -15.26 -0.11 22.01
C THR A 279 -15.50 0.58 23.35
N SER A 280 -14.67 0.33 24.36
CA SER A 280 -14.79 0.98 25.69
C SER A 280 -14.55 2.49 25.62
N ASN A 281 -13.71 2.96 24.71
CA ASN A 281 -13.51 4.38 24.45
C ASN A 281 -14.46 4.86 23.35
N HIS A 282 -15.36 5.79 23.69
CA HIS A 282 -16.33 6.41 22.78
C HIS A 282 -15.95 7.83 22.36
N GLU A 283 -14.72 8.27 22.63
CA GLU A 283 -14.23 9.58 22.21
C GLU A 283 -14.11 9.66 20.68
N GLY A 284 -14.49 10.79 20.10
CA GLY A 284 -14.46 11.04 18.66
C GLY A 284 -15.82 10.86 17.98
N LEU A 285 -15.89 11.31 16.73
CA LEU A 285 -17.09 11.21 15.90
C LEU A 285 -17.17 9.82 15.24
N PRO A 286 -18.38 9.28 15.06
CA PRO A 286 -18.59 8.08 14.25
C PRO A 286 -18.23 8.36 12.78
N LEU A 287 -17.79 7.33 12.04
CA LEU A 287 -17.50 7.38 10.60
C LEU A 287 -16.45 8.44 10.21
N GLN A 288 -15.53 8.76 11.12
CA GLN A 288 -14.46 9.72 10.84
C GLN A 288 -13.48 9.16 9.80
N ALA A 289 -13.17 9.97 8.78
CA ALA A 289 -12.14 9.61 7.81
C ALA A 289 -10.74 9.62 8.45
N MET A 290 -9.81 8.88 7.87
CA MET A 290 -8.39 8.93 8.25
C MET A 290 -7.86 10.36 8.05
N SER A 291 -7.33 10.98 9.10
CA SER A 291 -6.93 12.38 9.08
C SER A 291 -5.53 12.60 8.47
N ASN A 292 -4.62 11.63 8.62
CA ASN A 292 -3.23 11.75 8.16
C ASN A 292 -2.73 10.40 7.66
N GLY A 293 -2.53 10.28 6.33
CA GLY A 293 -1.72 9.22 5.74
C GLY A 293 -0.27 9.70 5.63
N ALA A 294 0.70 8.85 5.90
CA ALA A 294 2.09 9.16 5.57
C ALA A 294 2.22 9.35 4.05
N PRO A 295 2.90 10.41 3.56
CA PRO A 295 3.14 10.56 2.14
C PRO A 295 4.00 9.39 1.65
N LEU A 296 3.56 8.76 0.55
CA LEU A 296 4.32 7.73 -0.14
C LEU A 296 5.12 8.39 -1.25
N ASP A 297 6.43 8.26 -1.23
CA ASP A 297 7.34 8.87 -2.21
C ASP A 297 8.33 7.83 -2.74
N THR A 298 8.83 8.06 -3.95
CA THR A 298 9.91 7.28 -4.56
C THR A 298 11.00 8.19 -5.09
N ASN A 299 12.24 7.84 -4.84
CA ASN A 299 13.40 8.61 -5.27
C ASN A 299 13.90 8.25 -6.68
N ILE A 300 13.33 7.26 -7.35
CA ILE A 300 13.83 6.75 -8.62
C ILE A 300 13.83 7.84 -9.69
N TYR A 301 12.73 8.55 -9.86
CA TYR A 301 12.60 9.57 -10.92
C TYR A 301 13.51 10.77 -10.66
N ARG A 302 13.69 11.15 -9.40
CA ARG A 302 14.64 12.21 -9.03
C ARG A 302 16.08 11.77 -9.34
N LYS A 303 16.47 10.55 -9.00
CA LYS A 303 17.79 10.00 -9.32
C LYS A 303 18.03 9.92 -10.83
N GLN A 304 17.02 9.53 -11.62
CA GLN A 304 17.14 9.52 -13.08
C GLN A 304 17.40 10.94 -13.64
N PHE A 305 16.70 11.94 -13.10
CA PHE A 305 16.91 13.33 -13.50
C PHE A 305 18.31 13.82 -13.12
N GLU A 306 18.77 13.55 -11.89
CA GLU A 306 20.12 13.90 -11.42
C GLU A 306 21.23 13.23 -12.28
N LEU A 307 21.05 11.96 -12.63
CA LEU A 307 21.96 11.24 -13.51
C LEU A 307 22.01 11.87 -14.90
N ALA A 308 20.88 12.28 -15.47
CA ALA A 308 20.83 12.93 -16.77
C ALA A 308 21.46 14.33 -16.73
N GLU A 309 21.27 15.08 -15.66
CA GLU A 309 21.94 16.37 -15.46
C GLU A 309 23.47 16.21 -15.36
N ASN A 310 23.93 15.22 -14.59
CA ASN A 310 25.35 14.93 -14.46
C ASN A 310 25.97 14.44 -15.78
N HIS A 311 25.23 13.67 -16.57
CA HIS A 311 25.67 13.25 -17.91
C HIS A 311 25.91 14.47 -18.80
N VAL A 312 24.95 15.38 -18.91
CA VAL A 312 25.09 16.61 -19.71
C VAL A 312 26.27 17.46 -19.22
N LYS A 313 26.41 17.66 -17.90
CA LYS A 313 27.56 18.38 -17.33
C LYS A 313 28.88 17.73 -17.71
N SER A 314 28.98 16.42 -17.67
CA SER A 314 30.18 15.68 -18.00
C SER A 314 30.58 15.80 -19.47
N LEU A 315 29.63 16.01 -20.38
CA LEU A 315 29.92 16.27 -21.82
C LEU A 315 30.49 17.67 -22.06
N LEU A 316 30.03 18.67 -21.29
CA LEU A 316 30.46 20.07 -21.46
C LEU A 316 31.77 20.40 -20.76
N HIS A 317 32.29 19.52 -19.89
CA HIS A 317 33.56 19.68 -19.19
C HIS A 317 34.72 18.87 -19.80
N LYS A 318 34.50 18.20 -20.93
CA LYS A 318 35.53 17.53 -21.74
C LYS A 318 36.07 18.46 -22.80
#